data_1303b9bff5c88c6cb9b5a5d6b909ca5b
#
_entry.id   1303b9bff5c88c6cb9b5a5d6b909ca5b
#
_cell.length_a   1.000
_cell.length_b   1.000
_cell.length_c   1.000
_cell.angle_alpha   90.00
_cell.angle_beta   90.00
_cell.angle_gamma   90.00
#
_symmetry.space_group_name_H-M   'P 1'
#
loop_
_entity.id
_entity.type
_entity.pdbx_description
1 polymer ?
#
loop_
_entity_poly.entity_id
_entity_poly.type
_entity_poly.pdbx_seq_one_letter_code
_entity_poly.pdbx_strand_id
1 'polypeptide(L)'
;MGKNRVWVEGTIVAALAMVLSLIPIQIGSSFSISLGQIPLTLFALRRGTKAGMLAGFIWGILHFPLGQVYYLSVVQVLIEYPIAYTFAGAAGLMASNVQKGYVDDNTKQIRKSIVFGALIGALSRYFWHFIAGVVFWGAYALWGMNSWLFSFVMNGAS
;
A
#
# COMPACT_ATOMS: atom_id res chain seq x y z
N MET A 1 -12.30 -18.59 14.75
CA MET A 1 -11.82 -17.27 15.21
C MET A 1 -12.88 -16.23 14.91
N GLY A 2 -13.36 -15.49 15.92
CA GLY A 2 -14.48 -14.55 15.73
C GLY A 2 -14.14 -13.39 14.79
N LYS A 3 -15.10 -13.00 13.97
CA LYS A 3 -14.99 -11.85 13.03
C LYS A 3 -14.46 -10.59 13.72
N ASN A 4 -14.85 -10.35 14.97
CA ASN A 4 -14.43 -9.18 15.74
C ASN A 4 -12.92 -9.10 15.97
N ARG A 5 -12.21 -10.23 16.12
CA ARG A 5 -10.75 -10.25 16.29
C ARG A 5 -10.02 -9.76 15.02
N VAL A 6 -10.52 -10.12 13.84
CA VAL A 6 -9.91 -9.70 12.56
C VAL A 6 -10.06 -8.20 12.38
N TRP A 7 -11.18 -7.62 12.75
CA TRP A 7 -11.42 -6.18 12.67
C TRP A 7 -10.51 -5.38 13.61
N VAL A 8 -10.42 -5.82 14.87
CA VAL A 8 -9.53 -5.20 15.86
C VAL A 8 -8.07 -5.29 15.41
N GLU A 9 -7.63 -6.48 14.97
CA GLU A 9 -6.29 -6.69 14.44
C GLU A 9 -6.01 -5.78 13.23
N GLY A 10 -6.95 -5.66 12.29
CA GLY A 10 -6.84 -4.81 11.12
C GLY A 10 -6.72 -3.31 11.47
N THR A 11 -7.46 -2.84 12.46
CA THR A 11 -7.37 -1.45 12.95
C THR A 11 -6.01 -1.18 13.59
N ILE A 12 -5.51 -2.10 14.41
CA ILE A 12 -4.18 -1.98 15.03
C ILE A 12 -3.09 -1.97 13.95
N VAL A 13 -3.20 -2.83 12.94
CA VAL A 13 -2.25 -2.88 11.82
C VAL A 13 -2.28 -1.59 11.01
N ALA A 14 -3.47 -1.02 10.75
CA ALA A 14 -3.60 0.26 10.06
C ALA A 14 -2.96 1.41 10.85
N ALA A 15 -3.16 1.45 12.17
CA ALA A 15 -2.52 2.43 13.05
C ALA A 15 -0.99 2.27 13.06
N LEU A 16 -0.49 1.02 13.16
CA LEU A 16 0.94 0.73 13.08
C LEU A 16 1.53 1.13 11.72
N ALA A 17 0.83 0.82 10.63
CA ALA A 17 1.23 1.22 9.28
C ALA A 17 1.34 2.75 9.17
N MET A 18 0.39 3.48 9.78
CA MET A 18 0.43 4.94 9.80
C MET A 18 1.62 5.47 10.59
N VAL A 19 1.87 4.95 11.80
CA VAL A 19 3.03 5.35 12.62
C VAL A 19 4.35 5.10 11.89
N LEU A 20 4.49 3.95 11.24
CA LEU A 20 5.68 3.63 10.45
C LEU A 20 5.84 4.52 9.22
N SER A 21 4.73 5.00 8.65
CA SER A 21 4.77 5.95 7.53
C SER A 21 5.24 7.35 7.92
N LEU A 22 5.19 7.70 9.21
CA LEU A 22 5.74 8.95 9.72
C LEU A 22 7.27 8.95 9.85
N ILE A 23 7.90 7.78 9.73
CA ILE A 23 9.36 7.67 9.74
C ILE A 23 9.87 8.09 8.37
N PRO A 24 10.56 9.24 8.23
CA PRO A 24 10.99 9.75 6.93
C PRO A 24 12.22 8.96 6.45
N ILE A 25 11.99 7.88 5.71
CA ILE A 25 13.06 7.24 4.95
C ILE A 25 13.02 7.85 3.55
N GLN A 26 13.70 8.99 3.41
CA GLN A 26 13.79 9.71 2.15
C GLN A 26 15.23 9.64 1.63
N ILE A 27 15.37 9.30 0.36
CA ILE A 27 16.64 9.38 -0.37
C ILE A 27 16.46 10.48 -1.43
N GLY A 28 17.02 11.66 -1.16
CA GLY A 28 16.79 12.85 -1.99
C GLY A 28 15.38 13.45 -1.78
N SER A 29 14.96 14.33 -2.68
CA SER A 29 13.72 15.10 -2.57
C SER A 29 12.46 14.35 -3.02
N SER A 30 12.61 13.19 -3.66
CA SER A 30 11.51 12.57 -4.41
C SER A 30 11.34 11.06 -4.15
N PHE A 31 12.23 10.46 -3.34
CA PHE A 31 12.23 9.03 -3.08
C PHE A 31 11.86 8.76 -1.63
N SER A 32 10.74 8.08 -1.39
CA SER A 32 10.33 7.70 -0.05
C SER A 32 10.00 6.22 0.05
N ILE A 33 10.49 5.55 1.08
CA ILE A 33 10.13 4.16 1.36
C ILE A 33 9.04 4.14 2.42
N SER A 34 7.87 3.62 2.05
CA SER A 34 6.74 3.48 2.97
C SER A 34 6.84 2.21 3.80
N LEU A 35 7.40 2.31 5.00
CA LEU A 35 7.49 1.19 5.95
C LEU A 35 6.11 0.65 6.37
N GLY A 36 5.07 1.46 6.28
CA GLY A 36 3.69 1.05 6.59
C GLY A 36 3.15 -0.07 5.69
N GLN A 37 3.73 -0.24 4.50
CA GLN A 37 3.38 -1.34 3.60
C GLN A 37 3.68 -2.72 4.21
N ILE A 38 4.71 -2.84 5.05
CA ILE A 38 5.15 -4.11 5.64
C ILE A 38 4.07 -4.73 6.53
N PRO A 39 3.60 -4.08 7.62
CA PRO A 39 2.58 -4.65 8.48
C PRO A 39 1.27 -4.91 7.75
N LEU A 40 0.87 -4.05 6.80
CA LEU A 40 -0.33 -4.27 6.00
C LEU A 40 -0.20 -5.52 5.12
N THR A 41 0.92 -5.71 4.44
CA THR A 41 1.18 -6.88 3.61
C THR A 41 1.13 -8.17 4.44
N LEU A 42 1.79 -8.20 5.60
CA LEU A 42 1.78 -9.35 6.50
C LEU A 42 0.37 -9.69 7.00
N PHE A 43 -0.40 -8.68 7.36
CA PHE A 43 -1.78 -8.83 7.78
C PHE A 43 -2.67 -9.37 6.64
N ALA A 44 -2.55 -8.81 5.43
CA ALA A 44 -3.30 -9.24 4.27
C ALA A 44 -2.99 -10.70 3.89
N LEU A 45 -1.71 -11.10 3.90
CA LEU A 45 -1.27 -12.48 3.66
C LEU A 45 -1.78 -13.46 4.73
N ARG A 46 -1.99 -12.99 5.96
CA ARG A 46 -2.51 -13.81 7.05
C ARG A 46 -4.04 -13.92 7.05
N ARG A 47 -4.75 -12.81 6.77
CA ARG A 47 -6.19 -12.67 6.95
C ARG A 47 -6.98 -12.64 5.64
N GLY A 48 -6.29 -12.56 4.51
CA GLY A 48 -6.89 -12.53 3.18
C GLY A 48 -7.18 -11.12 2.66
N THR A 49 -7.59 -11.06 1.40
CA THR A 49 -7.73 -9.83 0.62
C THR A 49 -8.73 -8.85 1.25
N LYS A 50 -9.91 -9.32 1.66
CA LYS A 50 -10.97 -8.45 2.22
C LYS A 50 -10.50 -7.72 3.49
N ALA A 51 -9.85 -8.45 4.39
CA ALA A 51 -9.32 -7.88 5.63
C ALA A 51 -8.16 -6.92 5.33
N GLY A 52 -7.25 -7.30 4.42
CA GLY A 52 -6.15 -6.45 3.98
C GLY A 52 -6.61 -5.15 3.33
N MET A 53 -7.59 -5.22 2.43
CA MET A 53 -8.14 -4.04 1.77
C MET A 53 -8.81 -3.08 2.75
N LEU A 54 -9.56 -3.60 3.72
CA LEU A 54 -10.18 -2.76 4.74
C LEU A 54 -9.13 -2.09 5.65
N ALA A 55 -8.12 -2.83 6.10
CA ALA A 55 -7.02 -2.24 6.88
C ALA A 55 -6.26 -1.19 6.08
N GLY A 56 -6.04 -1.41 4.79
CA GLY A 56 -5.48 -0.43 3.87
C GLY A 56 -6.35 0.82 3.72
N PHE A 57 -7.66 0.65 3.60
CA PHE A 57 -8.60 1.76 3.58
C PHE A 57 -8.51 2.62 4.85
N ILE A 58 -8.52 1.98 6.03
CA ILE A 58 -8.37 2.68 7.31
C ILE A 58 -7.03 3.42 7.35
N TRP A 59 -5.94 2.78 6.93
CA TRP A 59 -4.63 3.43 6.83
C TRP A 59 -4.66 4.66 5.93
N GLY A 60 -5.27 4.57 4.74
CA GLY A 60 -5.47 5.71 3.83
C GLY A 60 -6.24 6.86 4.48
N ILE A 61 -7.33 6.55 5.20
CA ILE A 61 -8.12 7.54 5.92
C ILE A 61 -7.35 8.21 7.06
N LEU A 62 -6.47 7.50 7.75
CA LEU A 62 -5.67 8.04 8.86
C LEU A 62 -4.70 9.16 8.42
N HIS A 63 -4.40 9.30 7.13
CA HIS A 63 -3.60 10.41 6.62
C HIS A 63 -4.28 11.77 6.78
N PHE A 64 -5.63 11.81 6.77
CA PHE A 64 -6.39 13.05 6.86
C PHE A 64 -6.27 13.74 8.24
N PRO A 65 -6.61 13.09 9.36
CA PRO A 65 -6.54 13.72 10.67
C PRO A 65 -5.11 14.03 11.11
N LEU A 66 -4.10 13.37 10.51
CA LEU A 66 -2.69 13.59 10.82
C LEU A 66 -2.02 14.63 9.92
N GLY A 67 -2.78 15.25 9.01
CA GLY A 67 -2.26 16.28 8.12
C GLY A 67 -1.22 15.77 7.10
N GLN A 68 -1.23 14.47 6.81
CA GLN A 68 -0.30 13.82 5.87
C GLN A 68 -0.88 13.71 4.46
N VAL A 69 -1.69 14.69 4.06
CA VAL A 69 -2.37 14.73 2.76
C VAL A 69 -1.88 15.92 1.96
N TYR A 70 -1.38 15.67 0.75
CA TYR A 70 -1.15 16.72 -0.24
C TYR A 70 -2.44 16.93 -1.05
N TYR A 71 -2.99 18.13 -0.99
CA TYR A 71 -4.25 18.44 -1.61
C TYR A 71 -4.07 19.30 -2.88
N LEU A 72 -4.41 18.73 -4.03
CA LEU A 72 -4.56 19.45 -5.30
C LEU A 72 -6.02 19.50 -5.75
N SER A 73 -6.76 18.40 -5.56
CA SER A 73 -8.18 18.31 -5.84
C SER A 73 -8.82 17.19 -5.02
N VAL A 74 -10.14 17.22 -4.87
CA VAL A 74 -10.89 16.16 -4.16
C VAL A 74 -10.66 14.80 -4.81
N VAL A 75 -10.70 14.73 -6.13
CA VAL A 75 -10.53 13.47 -6.88
C VAL A 75 -9.13 12.90 -6.71
N GLN A 76 -8.10 13.76 -6.79
CA GLN A 76 -6.71 13.35 -6.53
C GLN A 76 -6.56 12.73 -5.15
N VAL A 77 -7.05 13.39 -4.11
CA VAL A 77 -6.94 12.93 -2.72
C VAL A 77 -7.64 11.58 -2.52
N LEU A 78 -8.83 11.39 -3.12
CA LEU A 78 -9.55 10.12 -3.04
C LEU A 78 -8.81 8.97 -3.72
N ILE A 79 -8.14 9.24 -4.83
CA ILE A 79 -7.35 8.21 -5.53
C ILE A 79 -6.08 7.88 -4.76
N GLU A 80 -5.33 8.88 -4.33
CA GLU A 80 -4.00 8.69 -3.72
C GLU A 80 -4.05 8.10 -2.31
N TYR A 81 -5.09 8.40 -1.52
CA TYR A 81 -5.17 7.93 -0.14
C TYR A 81 -6.19 6.80 0.04
N PRO A 82 -7.51 6.99 0.05
CA PRO A 82 -8.41 5.87 0.31
C PRO A 82 -8.26 4.74 -0.70
N ILE A 83 -8.25 5.05 -2.01
CA ILE A 83 -8.24 4.00 -3.04
C ILE A 83 -6.89 3.31 -3.12
N ALA A 84 -5.79 4.04 -3.31
CA ALA A 84 -4.47 3.43 -3.47
C ALA A 84 -4.07 2.56 -2.27
N TYR A 85 -4.30 3.04 -1.06
CA TYR A 85 -3.99 2.29 0.16
C TYR A 85 -4.91 1.07 0.36
N THR A 86 -6.17 1.14 -0.06
CA THR A 86 -7.07 -0.02 -0.09
C THR A 86 -6.48 -1.13 -0.96
N PHE A 87 -6.02 -0.79 -2.16
CA PHE A 87 -5.46 -1.76 -3.10
C PHE A 87 -4.10 -2.33 -2.65
N ALA A 88 -3.39 -1.69 -1.75
CA ALA A 88 -2.21 -2.29 -1.10
C ALA A 88 -2.57 -3.61 -0.38
N GLY A 89 -3.81 -3.75 0.12
CA GLY A 89 -4.34 -4.99 0.70
C GLY A 89 -4.54 -6.14 -0.29
N ALA A 90 -4.40 -5.91 -1.61
CA ALA A 90 -4.44 -6.97 -2.63
C ALA A 90 -3.34 -8.03 -2.45
N ALA A 91 -2.30 -7.76 -1.66
CA ALA A 91 -1.33 -8.77 -1.21
C ALA A 91 -2.02 -10.04 -0.66
N GLY A 92 -3.19 -9.89 -0.05
CA GLY A 92 -4.00 -10.98 0.49
C GLY A 92 -4.52 -11.99 -0.54
N LEU A 93 -4.39 -11.73 -1.84
CA LEU A 93 -4.67 -12.72 -2.89
C LEU A 93 -3.80 -13.98 -2.75
N MET A 94 -2.61 -13.84 -2.16
CA MET A 94 -1.71 -14.96 -1.90
C MET A 94 -1.94 -15.63 -0.53
N ALA A 95 -2.91 -15.19 0.27
CA ALA A 95 -3.14 -15.71 1.62
C ALA A 95 -3.40 -17.23 1.65
N SER A 96 -4.24 -17.74 0.75
CA SER A 96 -4.53 -19.17 0.67
C SER A 96 -3.28 -20.00 0.33
N ASN A 97 -2.42 -19.49 -0.56
CA ASN A 97 -1.18 -20.16 -0.94
C ASN A 97 -0.17 -20.17 0.22
N VAL A 98 -0.10 -19.09 1.00
CA VAL A 98 0.72 -19.03 2.22
C VAL A 98 0.22 -20.07 3.24
N GLN A 99 -1.10 -20.08 3.51
CA GLN A 99 -1.70 -21.01 4.47
C GLN A 99 -1.51 -22.47 4.04
N LYS A 100 -1.69 -22.77 2.74
CA LYS A 100 -1.43 -24.10 2.19
C LYS A 100 0.03 -24.50 2.36
N GLY A 101 0.97 -23.60 2.11
CA GLY A 101 2.39 -23.86 2.32
C GLY A 101 2.72 -24.21 3.77
N TYR A 102 2.03 -23.62 4.75
CA TYR A 102 2.18 -23.98 6.17
C TYR A 102 1.62 -25.38 6.48
N VAL A 103 0.47 -25.74 5.91
CA VAL A 103 -0.12 -27.08 6.09
C VAL A 103 0.77 -28.18 5.49
N ASP A 104 1.32 -27.90 4.32
CA ASP A 104 2.15 -28.85 3.55
C ASP A 104 3.64 -28.83 4.00
N ASP A 105 3.99 -28.05 5.03
CA ASP A 105 5.38 -27.78 5.49
C ASP A 105 6.34 -27.39 4.34
N ASN A 106 5.81 -26.64 3.36
CA ASN A 106 6.52 -26.25 2.15
C ASN A 106 7.04 -24.81 2.24
N THR A 107 8.22 -24.66 2.84
CA THR A 107 8.89 -23.35 3.02
C THR A 107 9.11 -22.60 1.69
N LYS A 108 9.38 -23.33 0.60
CA LYS A 108 9.58 -22.71 -0.74
C LYS A 108 8.28 -22.09 -1.24
N GLN A 109 7.16 -22.76 -1.07
CA GLN A 109 5.84 -22.23 -1.43
C GLN A 109 5.50 -21.00 -0.58
N ILE A 110 5.74 -21.04 0.74
CA ILE A 110 5.50 -19.91 1.65
C ILE A 110 6.28 -18.68 1.17
N ARG A 111 7.60 -18.81 0.98
CA ARG A 111 8.47 -17.71 0.54
C ARG A 111 8.03 -17.14 -0.80
N LYS A 112 7.75 -18.00 -1.79
CA LYS A 112 7.26 -17.59 -3.10
C LYS A 112 5.95 -16.79 -2.98
N SER A 113 4.99 -17.29 -2.20
CA SER A 113 3.69 -16.65 -2.02
C SER A 113 3.79 -15.31 -1.29
N ILE A 114 4.70 -15.18 -0.32
CA ILE A 114 4.97 -13.90 0.37
C ILE A 114 5.53 -12.87 -0.62
N VAL A 115 6.53 -13.25 -1.42
CA VAL A 115 7.13 -12.34 -2.42
C VAL A 115 6.10 -11.90 -3.46
N PHE A 116 5.34 -12.84 -4.03
CA PHE A 116 4.29 -12.50 -4.99
C PHE A 116 3.19 -11.63 -4.38
N GLY A 117 2.77 -11.93 -3.16
CA GLY A 117 1.78 -11.11 -2.45
C GLY A 117 2.29 -9.69 -2.21
N ALA A 118 3.54 -9.53 -1.77
CA ALA A 118 4.15 -8.22 -1.58
C ALA A 118 4.21 -7.44 -2.89
N LEU A 119 4.62 -8.08 -3.99
CA LEU A 119 4.63 -7.46 -5.33
C LEU A 119 3.23 -7.07 -5.80
N ILE A 120 2.23 -7.93 -5.63
CA ILE A 120 0.84 -7.63 -6.01
C ILE A 120 0.34 -6.41 -5.23
N GLY A 121 0.54 -6.37 -3.91
CA GLY A 121 0.12 -5.24 -3.08
C GLY A 121 0.82 -3.94 -3.46
N ALA A 122 2.13 -3.98 -3.66
CA ALA A 122 2.92 -2.82 -4.06
C ALA A 122 2.54 -2.32 -5.45
N LEU A 123 2.43 -3.20 -6.45
CA LEU A 123 2.04 -2.84 -7.82
C LEU A 123 0.60 -2.32 -7.90
N SER A 124 -0.32 -2.89 -7.13
CA SER A 124 -1.71 -2.43 -7.09
C SER A 124 -1.81 -1.01 -6.52
N ARG A 125 -1.05 -0.71 -5.45
CA ARG A 125 -0.96 0.64 -4.90
C ARG A 125 -0.27 1.59 -5.86
N TYR A 126 0.87 1.19 -6.43
CA TYR A 126 1.62 1.95 -7.43
C TYR A 126 0.75 2.36 -8.61
N PHE A 127 -0.09 1.46 -9.12
CA PHE A 127 -0.98 1.74 -10.24
C PHE A 127 -1.86 2.98 -10.01
N TRP A 128 -2.46 3.10 -8.83
CA TRP A 128 -3.30 4.25 -8.48
C TRP A 128 -2.51 5.54 -8.31
N HIS A 129 -1.34 5.47 -7.65
CA HIS A 129 -0.44 6.61 -7.55
C HIS A 129 0.10 7.03 -8.91
N PHE A 130 0.38 6.08 -9.80
CA PHE A 130 0.82 6.36 -11.16
C PHE A 130 -0.26 7.14 -11.95
N ILE A 131 -1.52 6.70 -11.91
CA ILE A 131 -2.63 7.40 -12.55
C ILE A 131 -2.78 8.82 -11.97
N ALA A 132 -2.80 8.95 -10.67
CA ALA A 132 -2.90 10.26 -10.02
C ALA A 132 -1.72 11.16 -10.39
N GLY A 133 -0.51 10.61 -10.45
CA GLY A 133 0.69 11.31 -10.87
C GLY A 133 0.61 11.84 -12.31
N VAL A 134 0.11 11.03 -13.24
CA VAL A 134 -0.06 11.44 -14.65
C VAL A 134 -1.11 12.57 -14.76
N VAL A 135 -2.24 12.41 -14.08
CA VAL A 135 -3.41 13.29 -14.25
C VAL A 135 -3.24 14.62 -13.50
N PHE A 136 -2.72 14.59 -12.27
CA PHE A 136 -2.74 15.74 -11.37
C PHE A 136 -1.36 16.35 -11.16
N TRP A 137 -0.29 15.54 -11.14
CA TRP A 137 1.06 15.99 -10.85
C TRP A 137 1.89 16.29 -12.10
N GLY A 138 1.37 15.99 -13.30
CA GLY A 138 2.09 16.20 -14.56
C GLY A 138 2.53 17.66 -14.80
N ALA A 139 1.79 18.64 -14.27
CA ALA A 139 2.16 20.06 -14.35
C ALA A 139 3.41 20.41 -13.52
N TYR A 140 3.78 19.56 -12.56
CA TYR A 140 4.96 19.71 -11.69
C TYR A 140 6.14 18.84 -12.14
N ALA A 141 6.09 18.31 -13.36
CA ALA A 141 7.14 17.45 -13.89
C ALA A 141 8.50 18.18 -13.93
N LEU A 142 9.51 17.52 -13.35
CA LEU A 142 10.86 18.05 -13.25
C LEU A 142 11.69 17.66 -14.48
N TRP A 143 12.78 18.38 -14.73
CA TRP A 143 13.80 18.09 -15.74
C TRP A 143 13.25 17.90 -17.17
N GLY A 144 12.16 18.57 -17.51
CA GLY A 144 11.55 18.47 -18.84
C GLY A 144 10.90 17.12 -19.16
N MET A 145 10.66 16.30 -18.16
CA MET A 145 9.94 15.04 -18.34
C MET A 145 8.48 15.29 -18.73
N ASN A 146 7.91 14.40 -19.56
CA ASN A 146 6.46 14.36 -19.73
C ASN A 146 5.79 13.75 -18.50
N SER A 147 4.46 13.98 -18.33
CA SER A 147 3.69 13.53 -17.16
C SER A 147 3.80 12.03 -16.91
N TRP A 148 3.86 11.22 -17.96
CA TRP A 148 3.94 9.77 -17.88
C TRP A 148 5.28 9.31 -17.30
N LEU A 149 6.37 9.83 -17.87
CA LEU A 149 7.72 9.50 -17.41
C LEU A 149 7.95 10.01 -15.99
N PHE A 150 7.51 11.22 -15.68
CA PHE A 150 7.59 11.79 -14.35
C PHE A 150 6.86 10.92 -13.32
N SER A 151 5.59 10.57 -13.59
CA SER A 151 4.82 9.73 -12.68
C SER A 151 5.41 8.33 -12.54
N PHE A 152 5.89 7.74 -13.63
CA PHE A 152 6.53 6.43 -13.60
C PHE A 152 7.77 6.42 -12.71
N VAL A 153 8.66 7.39 -12.86
CA VAL A 153 9.90 7.47 -12.10
C VAL A 153 9.63 7.80 -10.64
N MET A 154 8.82 8.85 -10.37
CA MET A 154 8.61 9.32 -9.00
C MET A 154 7.82 8.34 -8.14
N ASN A 155 6.76 7.75 -8.67
CA ASN A 155 5.97 6.77 -7.93
C ASN A 155 6.60 5.37 -7.94
N GLY A 156 7.35 5.01 -9.00
CA GLY A 156 8.04 3.72 -9.08
C GLY A 156 9.29 3.64 -8.22
N ALA A 157 9.81 4.79 -7.82
CA ALA A 157 10.97 4.92 -6.95
C ALA A 157 10.60 5.09 -5.46
N SER A 158 9.31 5.14 -5.13
CA SER A 158 8.79 5.44 -3.77
C SER A 158 8.23 4.24 -3.03
#